data_476c21ddf71fd65a215aa941cccdac38
#
_entry.id   476c21ddf71fd65a215aa941cccdac38
#
_cell.length_a   1.000
_cell.length_b   1.000
_cell.length_c   1.000
_cell.angle_alpha   90.00
_cell.angle_beta   90.00
_cell.angle_gamma   90.00
#
_symmetry.space_group_name_H-M   'P 1'
#
loop_
_entity.id
_entity.type
_entity.pdbx_description
1 polymer ?
#
loop_
_entity_poly.entity_id
_entity_poly.type
_entity_poly.pdbx_seq_one_letter_code
_entity_poly.pdbx_strand_id
1 'polypeptide(L)'
;MDSHTLEDTISKIRFITTKPTGEECGELCDSAEADMDIGNTNDFEATIAVSDYDTERVGYGCRIFAPGTEYGGIIGDIESISGTRKVALRGRTWRGMLEYKVVEPPAGQDHLTLSGELNTVIRTLIGDRFGGLFVVPEADTGITVNNWRVDRYVTLYDALQKLVDNYGCRLQICYVQPEGLEYGYVTVRAAQIKDYSKDLEYSQEDGIHVTVRDNRNGVNHLICAGRGENQDRIVLHLYVQKDGTIGKTQYYKGLEEIEAVYDYSGADKEKLEEDGRKKLKELQNYKKCTMTVDDIDLELGDIVSGYDAITDTQVIKPVIQKILKMQNGNITIDYSVKGDE
;
A
#
# COMPACT_ATOMS: atom_id res chain seq x y z
N MET A 1 -26.42 11.73 -5.57
CA MET A 1 -25.12 11.44 -4.97
C MET A 1 -24.12 12.02 -5.95
N ASP A 2 -23.42 13.08 -5.56
CA ASP A 2 -22.47 13.73 -6.44
C ASP A 2 -21.29 12.76 -6.66
N SER A 3 -21.24 12.14 -7.84
CA SER A 3 -20.06 11.41 -8.30
C SER A 3 -19.01 12.47 -8.59
N HIS A 4 -18.05 12.67 -7.69
CA HIS A 4 -16.84 13.36 -8.04
C HIS A 4 -16.13 12.52 -9.10
N THR A 5 -16.00 13.06 -10.31
CA THR A 5 -15.24 12.43 -11.36
C THR A 5 -13.75 12.50 -11.02
N LEU A 6 -12.95 11.57 -11.52
CA LEU A 6 -11.50 11.59 -11.33
C LEU A 6 -10.88 12.87 -11.90
N GLU A 7 -11.39 13.38 -13.02
CA GLU A 7 -10.98 14.66 -13.59
C GLU A 7 -11.19 15.82 -12.62
N ASP A 8 -12.34 15.87 -11.92
CA ASP A 8 -12.61 16.89 -10.90
C ASP A 8 -11.62 16.81 -9.73
N THR A 9 -11.20 15.61 -9.34
CA THR A 9 -10.19 15.38 -8.30
C THR A 9 -8.81 15.78 -8.79
N ILE A 10 -8.38 15.28 -9.97
CA ILE A 10 -7.07 15.58 -10.56
C ILE A 10 -6.92 17.10 -10.80
N SER A 11 -7.94 17.76 -11.31
CA SER A 11 -7.91 19.22 -11.58
C SER A 11 -7.69 20.07 -10.33
N LYS A 12 -8.02 19.53 -9.15
CA LYS A 12 -7.86 20.20 -7.85
C LYS A 12 -6.53 19.87 -7.16
N ILE A 13 -5.82 18.84 -7.62
CA ILE A 13 -4.54 18.46 -7.01
C ILE A 13 -3.51 19.53 -7.29
N ARG A 14 -3.05 20.17 -6.22
CA ARG A 14 -1.92 21.10 -6.19
C ARG A 14 -1.03 20.70 -5.04
N PHE A 15 0.23 20.42 -5.32
CA PHE A 15 1.18 20.07 -4.28
C PHE A 15 1.71 21.33 -3.60
N ILE A 16 1.51 21.39 -2.30
CA ILE A 16 1.98 22.45 -1.42
C ILE A 16 3.17 21.93 -0.61
N THR A 17 4.12 22.80 -0.34
CA THR A 17 5.28 22.52 0.52
C THR A 17 5.18 23.31 1.82
N THR A 18 5.73 22.76 2.91
CA THR A 18 5.82 23.44 4.20
C THR A 18 7.22 23.34 4.76
N LYS A 19 7.55 24.22 5.70
CA LYS A 19 8.69 24.02 6.62
C LYS A 19 8.47 22.76 7.48
N PRO A 20 9.52 22.26 8.16
CA PRO A 20 9.36 21.15 9.11
C PRO A 20 8.34 21.44 10.23
N THR A 21 8.15 22.71 10.58
CA THR A 21 7.13 23.15 11.55
C THR A 21 5.70 22.96 11.06
N GLY A 22 5.50 22.86 9.75
CA GLY A 22 4.18 22.80 9.11
C GLY A 22 3.70 24.13 8.51
N GLU A 23 4.46 25.22 8.69
CA GLU A 23 4.19 26.51 8.06
C GLU A 23 4.31 26.41 6.54
N GLU A 24 3.29 26.87 5.82
CA GLU A 24 3.20 26.79 4.36
C GLU A 24 4.27 27.65 3.68
N CYS A 25 4.91 27.09 2.65
CA CYS A 25 5.92 27.78 1.84
C CYS A 25 5.45 28.06 0.39
N GLY A 26 4.27 27.58 0.03
CA GLY A 26 3.66 27.72 -1.30
C GLY A 26 3.70 26.42 -2.14
N GLU A 27 3.31 26.55 -3.39
CA GLU A 27 3.19 25.38 -4.30
C GLU A 27 4.56 24.82 -4.67
N LEU A 28 4.59 23.49 -4.89
CA LEU A 28 5.73 22.81 -5.49
C LEU A 28 5.92 23.35 -6.92
N CYS A 29 7.17 23.43 -7.40
CA CYS A 29 7.45 24.00 -8.72
C CYS A 29 6.78 23.20 -9.85
N ASP A 30 6.33 23.91 -10.90
CA ASP A 30 5.64 23.31 -12.06
C ASP A 30 6.50 22.29 -12.84
N SER A 31 7.82 22.38 -12.72
CA SER A 31 8.77 21.45 -13.34
C SER A 31 8.99 20.16 -12.54
N ALA A 32 8.34 20.02 -11.39
CA ALA A 32 8.50 18.84 -10.55
C ALA A 32 7.87 17.60 -11.22
N GLU A 33 8.55 16.49 -11.10
CA GLU A 33 8.03 15.16 -11.41
C GLU A 33 7.81 14.45 -10.07
N ALA A 34 6.68 13.78 -9.87
CA ALA A 34 6.43 13.06 -8.63
C ALA A 34 5.77 11.71 -8.88
N ASP A 35 6.09 10.75 -8.02
CA ASP A 35 5.49 9.42 -7.93
C ASP A 35 5.16 9.16 -6.46
N MET A 36 3.90 8.83 -6.15
CA MET A 36 3.46 8.54 -4.78
C MET A 36 2.71 7.21 -4.76
N ASP A 37 3.29 6.23 -4.11
CA ASP A 37 2.68 4.90 -3.91
C ASP A 37 1.89 4.86 -2.60
N ILE A 38 0.63 4.47 -2.70
CA ILE A 38 -0.29 4.31 -1.57
C ILE A 38 -0.87 2.90 -1.59
N GLY A 39 -0.63 2.15 -0.52
CA GLY A 39 -1.14 0.79 -0.33
C GLY A 39 -0.10 -0.32 -0.52
N ASN A 40 1.06 -0.03 -1.12
CA ASN A 40 2.14 -1.02 -1.28
C ASN A 40 3.42 -0.56 -0.57
N THR A 41 4.26 0.28 -1.20
CA THR A 41 5.50 0.78 -0.56
C THR A 41 5.23 1.94 0.39
N ASN A 42 4.11 2.64 0.22
CA ASN A 42 3.68 3.77 1.03
C ASN A 42 4.75 4.87 1.13
N ASP A 43 5.40 5.17 0.02
CA ASP A 43 6.46 6.16 -0.11
C ASP A 43 6.23 7.09 -1.30
N PHE A 44 7.06 8.09 -1.43
CA PHE A 44 7.06 8.99 -2.57
C PHE A 44 8.47 9.36 -3.00
N GLU A 45 8.60 9.66 -4.30
CA GLU A 45 9.75 10.36 -4.86
C GLU A 45 9.25 11.58 -5.65
N ALA A 46 9.84 12.74 -5.40
CA ALA A 46 9.66 13.93 -6.22
C ALA A 46 11.01 14.40 -6.74
N THR A 47 11.08 14.73 -8.02
CA THR A 47 12.30 15.21 -8.66
C THR A 47 12.12 16.66 -9.11
N ILE A 48 13.03 17.55 -8.71
CA ILE A 48 13.01 18.97 -9.05
C ILE A 48 14.35 19.39 -9.68
N ALA A 49 14.36 20.51 -10.38
CA ALA A 49 15.61 21.10 -10.85
C ALA A 49 16.43 21.67 -9.66
N VAL A 50 17.76 21.64 -9.75
CA VAL A 50 18.65 22.21 -8.72
C VAL A 50 18.35 23.70 -8.47
N SER A 51 17.90 24.45 -9.50
CA SER A 51 17.51 25.86 -9.36
C SER A 51 16.31 26.08 -8.44
N ASP A 52 15.45 25.07 -8.28
CA ASP A 52 14.22 25.14 -7.50
C ASP A 52 14.40 24.55 -6.09
N TYR A 53 15.61 24.01 -5.82
CA TYR A 53 15.93 23.44 -4.52
C TYR A 53 16.21 24.51 -3.49
N ASP A 54 15.37 24.56 -2.47
CA ASP A 54 15.49 25.41 -1.29
C ASP A 54 15.28 24.56 -0.03
N THR A 55 16.28 24.52 0.85
CA THR A 55 16.26 23.70 2.07
C THR A 55 15.15 24.07 3.05
N GLU A 56 14.65 25.30 3.03
CA GLU A 56 13.54 25.72 3.89
C GLU A 56 12.18 25.25 3.36
N ARG A 57 12.08 25.01 2.04
CA ARG A 57 10.83 24.62 1.36
C ARG A 57 10.75 23.14 1.08
N VAL A 58 11.85 22.51 0.72
CA VAL A 58 11.94 21.11 0.29
C VAL A 58 13.13 20.38 0.91
N GLY A 59 13.58 20.84 2.07
CA GLY A 59 14.62 20.19 2.88
C GLY A 59 14.09 19.05 3.75
N TYR A 60 14.97 18.48 4.57
CA TYR A 60 14.60 17.43 5.52
C TYR A 60 13.50 17.87 6.50
N GLY A 61 12.49 17.03 6.67
CA GLY A 61 11.35 17.30 7.54
C GLY A 61 10.28 18.22 6.94
N CYS A 62 10.54 18.84 5.78
CA CYS A 62 9.53 19.56 5.03
C CYS A 62 8.45 18.58 4.53
N ARG A 63 7.22 19.09 4.39
CA ARG A 63 6.11 18.28 3.90
C ARG A 63 5.82 18.64 2.45
N ILE A 64 5.45 17.64 1.66
CA ILE A 64 4.86 17.78 0.32
C ILE A 64 3.49 17.14 0.39
N PHE A 65 2.42 17.86 0.04
CA PHE A 65 1.07 17.30 0.11
C PHE A 65 0.08 18.02 -0.82
N ALA A 66 -0.98 17.33 -1.20
CA ALA A 66 -2.14 17.90 -1.86
C ALA A 66 -3.29 18.02 -0.84
N PRO A 67 -3.77 19.24 -0.52
CA PRO A 67 -4.86 19.44 0.45
C PRO A 67 -6.12 18.68 0.09
N GLY A 68 -6.80 18.13 1.10
CA GLY A 68 -8.05 17.38 0.91
C GLY A 68 -7.86 15.98 0.36
N THR A 69 -6.61 15.50 0.21
CA THR A 69 -6.27 14.18 -0.32
C THR A 69 -5.38 13.40 0.63
N GLU A 70 -5.15 12.13 0.31
CA GLU A 70 -4.15 11.29 0.96
C GLU A 70 -2.72 11.50 0.40
N TYR A 71 -2.60 12.18 -0.74
CA TYR A 71 -1.31 12.35 -1.41
C TYR A 71 -0.44 13.35 -0.67
N GLY A 72 0.62 12.86 -0.06
CA GLY A 72 1.60 13.66 0.65
C GLY A 72 2.39 12.88 1.68
N GLY A 73 3.43 13.55 2.22
CA GLY A 73 4.32 12.96 3.20
C GLY A 73 5.40 13.93 3.66
N ILE A 74 6.42 13.40 4.33
CA ILE A 74 7.54 14.16 4.88
C ILE A 74 8.83 13.73 4.19
N ILE A 75 9.63 14.70 3.74
CA ILE A 75 10.93 14.48 3.11
C ILE A 75 11.91 13.95 4.15
N GLY A 76 12.43 12.75 3.92
CA GLY A 76 13.41 12.08 4.77
C GLY A 76 14.72 11.72 4.07
N ASP A 77 14.76 11.80 2.74
CA ASP A 77 15.93 11.48 1.94
C ASP A 77 16.05 12.47 0.76
N ILE A 78 17.26 12.98 0.53
CA ILE A 78 17.55 13.95 -0.52
C ILE A 78 18.81 13.50 -1.26
N GLU A 79 18.66 13.27 -2.58
CA GLU A 79 19.75 12.88 -3.46
C GLU A 79 20.02 13.96 -4.51
N SER A 80 21.24 14.48 -4.56
CA SER A 80 21.68 15.40 -5.60
C SER A 80 22.27 14.62 -6.77
N ILE A 81 21.68 14.78 -7.95
CA ILE A 81 22.09 14.08 -9.18
C ILE A 81 22.83 15.08 -10.09
N SER A 82 24.12 15.22 -9.87
CA SER A 82 24.95 16.25 -10.53
C SER A 82 24.93 16.16 -12.06
N GLY A 83 24.88 14.96 -12.62
CA GLY A 83 24.89 14.74 -14.06
C GLY A 83 23.65 15.26 -14.79
N THR A 84 22.50 15.29 -14.13
CA THR A 84 21.21 15.75 -14.70
C THR A 84 20.80 17.12 -14.16
N ARG A 85 21.52 17.68 -13.17
CA ARG A 85 21.16 18.90 -12.44
C ARG A 85 19.77 18.81 -11.78
N LYS A 86 19.41 17.63 -11.29
CA LYS A 86 18.17 17.36 -10.59
C LYS A 86 18.46 17.02 -9.12
N VAL A 87 17.44 17.20 -8.29
CA VAL A 87 17.42 16.78 -6.89
C VAL A 87 16.21 15.85 -6.73
N ALA A 88 16.45 14.64 -6.24
CA ALA A 88 15.39 13.72 -5.84
C ALA A 88 15.10 13.89 -4.34
N LEU A 89 13.84 14.04 -4.03
CA LEU A 89 13.27 14.21 -2.69
C LEU A 89 12.43 12.98 -2.41
N ARG A 90 12.76 12.21 -1.38
CA ARG A 90 12.05 10.98 -1.06
C ARG A 90 11.56 10.99 0.38
N GLY A 91 10.49 10.27 0.62
CA GLY A 91 9.96 10.09 1.97
C GLY A 91 8.81 9.11 2.05
N ARG A 92 8.31 8.90 3.25
CA ARG A 92 7.11 8.13 3.48
C ARG A 92 5.86 8.98 3.27
N THR A 93 4.85 8.40 2.64
CA THR A 93 3.51 9.00 2.61
C THR A 93 2.89 9.03 4.01
N TRP A 94 1.76 9.72 4.18
CA TRP A 94 1.06 9.72 5.47
C TRP A 94 0.78 8.31 5.98
N ARG A 95 0.40 7.41 5.08
CA ARG A 95 0.17 5.99 5.40
C ARG A 95 1.46 5.30 5.82
N GLY A 96 2.54 5.49 5.08
CA GLY A 96 3.85 4.92 5.39
C GLY A 96 4.46 5.42 6.69
N MET A 97 4.12 6.64 7.14
CA MET A 97 4.56 7.12 8.45
C MET A 97 4.00 6.29 9.62
N LEU A 98 2.83 5.70 9.45
CA LEU A 98 2.25 4.81 10.47
C LEU A 98 3.08 3.52 10.66
N GLU A 99 3.88 3.14 9.65
CA GLU A 99 4.81 1.99 9.76
C GLU A 99 6.01 2.26 10.67
N TYR A 100 6.32 3.54 10.97
CA TYR A 100 7.44 3.90 11.86
C TYR A 100 7.17 3.62 13.35
N LYS A 101 5.96 3.26 13.69
CA LYS A 101 5.57 2.96 15.08
C LYS A 101 5.16 1.50 15.21
N VAL A 102 5.61 0.88 16.28
CA VAL A 102 5.30 -0.51 16.61
C VAL A 102 4.32 -0.55 17.78
N VAL A 103 3.36 -1.46 17.72
CA VAL A 103 2.44 -1.72 18.81
C VAL A 103 3.04 -2.77 19.74
N GLU A 104 3.31 -2.38 20.97
CA GLU A 104 3.85 -3.25 22.02
C GLU A 104 2.75 -3.61 23.02
N PRO A 105 2.74 -4.83 23.55
CA PRO A 105 1.85 -5.16 24.65
C PRO A 105 2.21 -4.35 25.90
N PRO A 106 1.23 -3.96 26.72
CA PRO A 106 1.52 -3.32 28.01
C PRO A 106 2.37 -4.21 28.92
N ALA A 107 3.17 -3.60 29.79
CA ALA A 107 4.03 -4.33 30.71
C ALA A 107 3.25 -5.36 31.52
N GLY A 108 3.71 -6.61 31.52
CA GLY A 108 3.07 -7.73 32.23
C GLY A 108 1.84 -8.32 31.55
N GLN A 109 1.53 -7.90 30.32
CA GLN A 109 0.44 -8.45 29.54
C GLN A 109 0.96 -9.12 28.26
N ASP A 110 0.27 -10.18 27.83
CA ASP A 110 0.63 -10.88 26.58
C ASP A 110 0.21 -10.11 25.32
N HIS A 111 -0.90 -9.36 25.40
CA HIS A 111 -1.46 -8.60 24.29
C HIS A 111 -2.03 -7.26 24.76
N LEU A 112 -1.98 -6.27 23.88
CA LEU A 112 -2.83 -5.09 23.99
C LEU A 112 -4.25 -5.50 23.59
N THR A 113 -5.23 -5.30 24.46
CA THR A 113 -6.65 -5.58 24.18
C THR A 113 -7.44 -4.28 24.23
N LEU A 114 -8.20 -4.01 23.17
CA LEU A 114 -8.98 -2.78 23.03
C LEU A 114 -10.46 -3.06 22.81
N SER A 115 -11.30 -2.18 23.36
CA SER A 115 -12.76 -2.19 23.20
C SER A 115 -13.25 -0.75 23.11
N GLY A 116 -14.35 -0.54 22.42
CA GLY A 116 -14.99 0.76 22.28
C GLY A 116 -15.51 1.01 20.87
N GLU A 117 -15.92 2.23 20.58
CA GLU A 117 -16.26 2.67 19.24
C GLU A 117 -15.02 2.63 18.35
N LEU A 118 -15.18 2.25 17.06
CA LEU A 118 -14.07 1.93 16.16
C LEU A 118 -13.08 3.09 15.99
N ASN A 119 -13.55 4.32 15.75
CA ASN A 119 -12.66 5.49 15.66
C ASN A 119 -11.99 5.83 17.01
N THR A 120 -12.65 5.54 18.13
CA THR A 120 -12.04 5.69 19.46
C THR A 120 -10.91 4.69 19.68
N VAL A 121 -11.04 3.46 19.17
CA VAL A 121 -9.96 2.45 19.21
C VAL A 121 -8.80 2.89 18.31
N ILE A 122 -9.07 3.41 17.11
CA ILE A 122 -8.04 3.98 16.20
C ILE A 122 -7.30 5.12 16.90
N ARG A 123 -8.04 6.04 17.54
CA ARG A 123 -7.46 7.17 18.30
C ARG A 123 -6.55 6.67 19.42
N THR A 124 -6.97 5.65 20.15
CA THR A 124 -6.17 5.05 21.24
C THR A 124 -4.87 4.43 20.71
N LEU A 125 -4.92 3.77 19.56
CA LEU A 125 -3.73 3.19 18.91
C LEU A 125 -2.75 4.26 18.42
N ILE A 126 -3.24 5.34 17.81
CA ILE A 126 -2.40 6.44 17.32
C ILE A 126 -1.79 7.21 18.51
N GLY A 127 -2.62 7.57 19.49
CA GLY A 127 -2.19 8.36 20.65
C GLY A 127 -1.51 9.67 20.26
N ASP A 128 -0.51 10.06 21.02
CA ASP A 128 0.32 11.27 20.80
C ASP A 128 1.64 11.00 20.07
N ARG A 129 1.80 9.79 19.51
CA ARG A 129 3.08 9.29 18.98
C ARG A 129 3.66 10.11 17.81
N PHE A 130 2.85 11.00 17.21
CA PHE A 130 3.22 11.82 16.05
C PHE A 130 3.14 13.34 16.32
N GLY A 131 3.15 13.74 17.60
CA GLY A 131 3.17 15.15 17.99
C GLY A 131 1.96 15.94 17.47
N GLY A 132 0.79 15.35 17.39
CA GLY A 132 -0.44 16.00 16.94
C GLY A 132 -0.63 16.06 15.42
N LEU A 133 0.31 15.55 14.62
CA LEU A 133 0.15 15.53 13.16
C LEU A 133 -1.04 14.65 12.71
N PHE A 134 -1.26 13.51 13.39
CA PHE A 134 -2.37 12.61 13.08
C PHE A 134 -3.53 12.82 14.06
N VAL A 135 -4.70 13.09 13.51
CA VAL A 135 -5.93 13.39 14.27
C VAL A 135 -7.03 12.42 13.86
N VAL A 136 -7.67 11.80 14.83
CA VAL A 136 -8.85 10.96 14.58
C VAL A 136 -10.09 11.76 14.96
N PRO A 137 -11.00 12.05 13.99
CA PRO A 137 -12.22 12.81 14.26
C PRO A 137 -13.13 12.10 15.25
N GLU A 138 -13.97 12.86 15.98
CA GLU A 138 -14.94 12.32 16.95
C GLU A 138 -16.19 11.72 16.29
N ALA A 139 -16.14 11.44 14.99
CA ALA A 139 -17.27 10.83 14.28
C ALA A 139 -17.49 9.40 14.74
N ASP A 140 -18.73 9.08 15.10
CA ASP A 140 -19.17 7.72 15.45
C ASP A 140 -19.42 6.91 14.17
N THR A 141 -18.78 5.75 14.07
CA THR A 141 -18.99 4.80 12.97
C THR A 141 -20.20 3.91 13.17
N GLY A 142 -20.79 3.87 14.36
CA GLY A 142 -21.82 2.91 14.75
C GLY A 142 -21.26 1.49 14.98
N ILE A 143 -19.95 1.31 14.92
CA ILE A 143 -19.31 0.00 15.06
C ILE A 143 -18.63 -0.12 16.42
N THR A 144 -19.00 -1.16 17.17
CA THR A 144 -18.40 -1.45 18.48
C THR A 144 -17.38 -2.58 18.38
N VAL A 145 -16.16 -2.27 18.75
CA VAL A 145 -15.05 -3.22 18.89
C VAL A 145 -15.14 -3.88 20.27
N ASN A 146 -15.08 -5.20 20.30
CA ASN A 146 -15.18 -5.98 21.57
C ASN A 146 -13.93 -6.83 21.76
N ASN A 147 -13.16 -6.54 22.82
CA ASN A 147 -11.99 -7.32 23.25
C ASN A 147 -11.05 -7.72 22.10
N TRP A 148 -10.81 -6.79 21.19
CA TRP A 148 -9.90 -7.03 20.07
C TRP A 148 -8.46 -7.08 20.58
N ARG A 149 -7.79 -8.19 20.30
CA ARG A 149 -6.40 -8.41 20.67
C ARG A 149 -5.50 -7.98 19.51
N VAL A 150 -4.63 -7.01 19.79
CA VAL A 150 -3.63 -6.56 18.83
C VAL A 150 -2.48 -7.57 18.77
N ASP A 151 -2.00 -7.87 17.55
CA ASP A 151 -0.82 -8.72 17.38
C ASP A 151 0.40 -8.04 17.99
N ARG A 152 1.34 -8.85 18.50
CA ARG A 152 2.53 -8.34 19.17
C ARG A 152 3.55 -7.84 18.16
N TYR A 153 4.15 -6.69 18.45
CA TYR A 153 5.27 -6.14 17.69
C TYR A 153 5.00 -5.98 16.18
N VAL A 154 3.74 -5.68 15.84
CA VAL A 154 3.35 -5.29 14.50
C VAL A 154 3.47 -3.78 14.32
N THR A 155 3.60 -3.31 13.09
CA THR A 155 3.56 -1.88 12.82
C THR A 155 2.20 -1.30 13.20
N LEU A 156 2.15 -0.02 13.53
CA LEU A 156 0.87 0.64 13.79
C LEU A 156 -0.03 0.60 12.54
N TYR A 157 0.57 0.70 11.34
CA TYR A 157 -0.16 0.56 10.10
C TYR A 157 -0.85 -0.80 9.97
N ASP A 158 -0.11 -1.90 10.16
CA ASP A 158 -0.66 -3.26 10.09
C ASP A 158 -1.77 -3.48 11.13
N ALA A 159 -1.57 -2.96 12.34
CA ALA A 159 -2.58 -3.05 13.40
C ALA A 159 -3.87 -2.32 12.99
N LEU A 160 -3.76 -1.09 12.47
CA LEU A 160 -4.90 -0.30 12.03
C LEU A 160 -5.61 -0.93 10.83
N GLN A 161 -4.84 -1.42 9.83
CA GLN A 161 -5.40 -2.09 8.66
C GLN A 161 -6.17 -3.34 9.06
N LYS A 162 -5.55 -4.21 9.88
CA LYS A 162 -6.21 -5.42 10.41
C LYS A 162 -7.46 -5.09 11.21
N LEU A 163 -7.43 -4.00 11.98
CA LEU A 163 -8.60 -3.56 12.74
C LEU A 163 -9.77 -3.23 11.81
N VAL A 164 -9.55 -2.35 10.82
CA VAL A 164 -10.64 -1.92 9.93
C VAL A 164 -11.13 -3.06 9.03
N ASP A 165 -10.23 -3.93 8.57
CA ASP A 165 -10.58 -5.13 7.76
C ASP A 165 -11.51 -6.08 8.54
N ASN A 166 -11.27 -6.30 9.84
CA ASN A 166 -12.12 -7.15 10.68
C ASN A 166 -13.56 -6.65 10.79
N TYR A 167 -13.79 -5.37 10.51
CA TYR A 167 -15.12 -4.75 10.58
C TYR A 167 -15.66 -4.35 9.20
N GLY A 168 -15.05 -4.83 8.11
CA GLY A 168 -15.47 -4.52 6.75
C GLY A 168 -15.38 -3.04 6.40
N CYS A 169 -14.43 -2.34 7.00
CA CYS A 169 -14.13 -0.93 6.77
C CYS A 169 -12.76 -0.78 6.07
N ARG A 170 -12.51 0.41 5.58
CA ARG A 170 -11.20 0.84 5.09
C ARG A 170 -10.63 1.95 5.95
N LEU A 171 -9.31 2.08 5.96
CA LEU A 171 -8.63 3.19 6.62
C LEU A 171 -8.61 4.40 5.67
N GLN A 172 -9.32 5.45 6.02
CA GLN A 172 -9.32 6.71 5.29
C GLN A 172 -8.32 7.67 5.92
N ILE A 173 -7.40 8.18 5.11
CA ILE A 173 -6.37 9.15 5.50
C ILE A 173 -6.52 10.37 4.59
N CYS A 174 -6.43 11.56 5.16
CA CYS A 174 -6.58 12.80 4.40
C CYS A 174 -5.84 13.94 5.10
N TYR A 175 -5.04 14.70 4.35
CA TYR A 175 -4.47 15.94 4.87
C TYR A 175 -5.49 17.07 4.83
N VAL A 176 -5.68 17.72 5.95
CA VAL A 176 -6.68 18.78 6.13
C VAL A 176 -5.97 20.07 6.57
N GLN A 177 -6.29 21.17 5.89
CA GLN A 177 -5.87 22.52 6.25
C GLN A 177 -7.14 23.34 6.58
N PRO A 178 -7.59 23.35 7.83
CA PRO A 178 -8.77 24.15 8.21
C PRO A 178 -8.49 25.64 8.11
N GLU A 179 -9.50 26.42 7.71
CA GLU A 179 -9.42 27.87 7.73
C GLU A 179 -9.10 28.39 9.15
N GLY A 180 -8.15 29.32 9.23
CA GLY A 180 -7.74 29.95 10.48
C GLY A 180 -6.77 29.15 11.35
N LEU A 181 -6.34 27.96 10.94
CA LEU A 181 -5.24 27.24 11.55
C LEU A 181 -3.94 27.51 10.77
N GLU A 182 -2.86 27.78 11.51
CA GLU A 182 -1.54 28.03 10.94
C GLU A 182 -0.94 26.77 10.31
N TYR A 183 -1.31 25.58 10.84
CA TYR A 183 -0.79 24.29 10.42
C TYR A 183 -1.90 23.31 10.13
N GLY A 184 -1.73 22.56 9.03
CA GLY A 184 -2.60 21.43 8.70
C GLY A 184 -2.22 20.16 9.47
N TYR A 185 -3.13 19.21 9.44
CA TYR A 185 -2.97 17.90 10.07
C TYR A 185 -3.54 16.78 9.18
N VAL A 186 -3.19 15.55 9.51
CA VAL A 186 -3.65 14.35 8.80
C VAL A 186 -4.80 13.72 9.59
N THR A 187 -5.98 13.64 9.00
CA THR A 187 -7.08 12.88 9.59
C THR A 187 -6.93 11.39 9.27
N VAL A 188 -7.21 10.55 10.27
CA VAL A 188 -7.25 9.08 10.12
C VAL A 188 -8.54 8.57 10.71
N ARG A 189 -9.32 7.82 9.95
CA ARG A 189 -10.59 7.25 10.43
C ARG A 189 -10.96 5.98 9.70
N ALA A 190 -11.85 5.18 10.30
CA ALA A 190 -12.54 4.13 9.59
C ALA A 190 -13.61 4.72 8.66
N ALA A 191 -13.71 4.19 7.45
CA ALA A 191 -14.74 4.53 6.48
C ALA A 191 -15.33 3.26 5.87
N GLN A 192 -16.57 3.35 5.38
CA GLN A 192 -17.20 2.23 4.70
C GLN A 192 -16.52 1.96 3.35
N ILE A 193 -16.37 0.70 3.01
CA ILE A 193 -15.96 0.24 1.69
C ILE A 193 -17.10 0.51 0.72
N LYS A 194 -16.81 1.13 -0.42
CA LYS A 194 -17.76 1.31 -1.50
C LYS A 194 -17.65 0.14 -2.47
N ASP A 195 -18.78 -0.40 -2.87
CA ASP A 195 -18.86 -1.49 -3.84
C ASP A 195 -19.40 -0.95 -5.16
N TYR A 196 -18.51 -0.74 -6.11
CA TYR A 196 -18.82 -0.29 -7.46
C TYR A 196 -19.08 -1.45 -8.43
N SER A 197 -18.92 -2.70 -7.99
CA SER A 197 -19.03 -3.87 -8.88
C SER A 197 -20.43 -4.09 -9.45
N LYS A 198 -21.45 -3.50 -8.83
CA LYS A 198 -22.85 -3.63 -9.25
C LYS A 198 -23.34 -2.49 -10.13
N ASP A 199 -22.71 -1.33 -10.04
CA ASP A 199 -23.16 -0.11 -10.69
C ASP A 199 -22.39 0.20 -11.97
N LEU A 200 -21.22 -0.43 -12.16
CA LEU A 200 -20.29 -0.12 -13.22
C LEU A 200 -19.73 -1.44 -13.78
N GLU A 201 -20.37 -1.97 -14.83
CA GLU A 201 -19.70 -2.92 -15.72
C GLU A 201 -18.74 -2.12 -16.60
N TYR A 202 -17.48 -2.09 -16.23
CA TYR A 202 -16.47 -1.34 -16.93
C TYR A 202 -16.00 -2.09 -18.16
N SER A 203 -16.27 -1.54 -19.32
CA SER A 203 -15.69 -1.95 -20.59
C SER A 203 -14.60 -0.96 -21.03
N GLN A 204 -13.77 -1.36 -21.96
CA GLN A 204 -12.78 -0.47 -22.58
C GLN A 204 -13.40 0.80 -23.23
N GLU A 205 -14.70 0.79 -23.45
CA GLU A 205 -15.44 1.94 -24.02
C GLU A 205 -15.74 3.02 -22.95
N ASP A 206 -15.62 2.68 -21.66
CA ASP A 206 -15.97 3.55 -20.53
C ASP A 206 -14.74 4.14 -19.81
N GLY A 207 -13.57 4.21 -20.47
CA GLY A 207 -12.36 4.84 -19.91
C GLY A 207 -11.63 3.96 -18.88
N ILE A 208 -11.90 2.64 -18.84
CA ILE A 208 -11.17 1.71 -17.98
C ILE A 208 -10.26 0.83 -18.78
N HIS A 209 -8.99 0.94 -18.50
CA HIS A 209 -7.95 0.10 -19.07
C HIS A 209 -7.58 -1.01 -18.09
N VAL A 210 -8.04 -2.24 -18.38
CA VAL A 210 -7.68 -3.42 -17.59
C VAL A 210 -6.48 -4.09 -18.25
N THR A 211 -5.42 -4.30 -17.49
CA THR A 211 -4.28 -5.11 -17.90
C THR A 211 -4.28 -6.39 -17.08
N VAL A 212 -4.52 -7.52 -17.73
CA VAL A 212 -4.42 -8.84 -17.13
C VAL A 212 -3.09 -9.46 -17.52
N ARG A 213 -2.24 -9.76 -16.55
CA ARG A 213 -1.02 -10.53 -16.74
C ARG A 213 -1.20 -11.90 -16.10
N ASP A 214 -1.40 -12.93 -16.94
CA ASP A 214 -1.43 -14.34 -16.54
C ASP A 214 -0.03 -14.92 -16.79
N ASN A 215 0.77 -15.04 -15.73
CA ASN A 215 2.11 -15.63 -15.80
C ASN A 215 2.05 -17.11 -15.41
N ARG A 216 2.25 -17.97 -16.40
CA ARG A 216 2.27 -19.42 -16.23
C ARG A 216 3.68 -20.02 -16.27
N ASN A 217 4.72 -19.15 -16.22
CA ASN A 217 6.12 -19.56 -16.16
C ASN A 217 6.66 -19.52 -14.71
N GLY A 218 5.79 -19.64 -13.73
CA GLY A 218 6.18 -19.70 -12.32
C GLY A 218 6.72 -21.06 -11.95
N VAL A 219 7.56 -21.08 -10.92
CA VAL A 219 8.13 -22.31 -10.34
C VAL A 219 7.00 -23.14 -9.75
N ASN A 220 6.97 -24.43 -10.08
CA ASN A 220 6.00 -25.38 -9.54
C ASN A 220 6.64 -26.56 -8.81
N HIS A 221 7.97 -26.64 -8.81
CA HIS A 221 8.76 -27.58 -8.04
C HIS A 221 9.92 -26.86 -7.37
N LEU A 222 9.90 -26.72 -6.04
CA LEU A 222 10.97 -26.11 -5.27
C LEU A 222 11.75 -27.16 -4.49
N ILE A 223 13.04 -27.25 -4.77
CA ILE A 223 13.99 -28.08 -4.07
C ILE A 223 14.60 -27.24 -2.94
N CYS A 224 14.20 -27.53 -1.70
CA CYS A 224 14.67 -26.80 -0.54
C CYS A 224 15.84 -27.54 0.11
N ALA A 225 16.98 -26.90 0.25
CA ALA A 225 18.22 -27.43 0.82
C ALA A 225 18.54 -26.75 2.15
N GLY A 226 18.47 -27.50 3.24
CA GLY A 226 18.66 -27.03 4.61
C GLY A 226 20.05 -27.31 5.17
N ARG A 227 20.12 -27.54 6.49
CA ARG A 227 21.35 -27.82 7.23
C ARG A 227 21.94 -29.16 6.85
N GLY A 228 23.27 -29.28 6.94
CA GLY A 228 24.06 -30.45 6.63
C GLY A 228 24.92 -30.26 5.38
N GLU A 229 25.73 -31.26 5.10
CA GLU A 229 26.65 -31.27 3.94
C GLU A 229 26.50 -32.56 3.14
N ASN A 230 26.64 -32.46 1.84
CA ASN A 230 26.64 -33.62 0.93
C ASN A 230 25.39 -34.51 1.14
N GLN A 231 25.59 -35.81 1.46
CA GLN A 231 24.52 -36.79 1.65
C GLN A 231 23.70 -36.58 2.94
N ASP A 232 24.29 -35.90 3.93
CA ASP A 232 23.65 -35.61 5.22
C ASP A 232 22.84 -34.30 5.20
N ARG A 233 22.81 -33.62 4.06
CA ARG A 233 22.07 -32.38 3.90
C ARG A 233 20.57 -32.64 3.91
N ILE A 234 19.83 -31.85 4.70
CA ILE A 234 18.38 -31.89 4.69
C ILE A 234 17.91 -31.35 3.33
N VAL A 235 17.22 -32.19 2.57
CA VAL A 235 16.57 -31.79 1.31
C VAL A 235 15.10 -32.17 1.38
N LEU A 236 14.24 -31.24 0.99
CA LEU A 236 12.82 -31.50 0.83
C LEU A 236 12.30 -30.87 -0.48
N HIS A 237 11.29 -31.47 -1.03
CA HIS A 237 10.66 -31.04 -2.27
C HIS A 237 9.26 -30.51 -1.98
N LEU A 238 8.94 -29.35 -2.52
CA LEU A 238 7.63 -28.74 -2.46
C LEU A 238 7.09 -28.55 -3.88
N TYR A 239 5.81 -28.86 -4.07
CA TYR A 239 5.18 -28.85 -5.37
C TYR A 239 3.88 -28.05 -5.35
N VAL A 240 3.68 -27.23 -6.38
CA VAL A 240 2.39 -26.58 -6.63
C VAL A 240 1.41 -27.61 -7.18
N GLN A 241 0.20 -27.65 -6.65
CA GLN A 241 -0.89 -28.50 -7.11
C GLN A 241 -1.71 -27.79 -8.20
N LYS A 242 -2.65 -28.50 -8.82
CA LYS A 242 -3.54 -27.96 -9.85
C LYS A 242 -4.36 -26.76 -9.37
N ASP A 243 -4.73 -26.76 -8.11
CA ASP A 243 -5.53 -25.71 -7.44
C ASP A 243 -4.67 -24.55 -6.87
N GLY A 244 -3.34 -24.54 -7.15
CA GLY A 244 -2.42 -23.55 -6.65
C GLY A 244 -1.92 -23.80 -5.22
N THR A 245 -2.44 -24.81 -4.51
CA THR A 245 -1.94 -25.17 -3.18
C THR A 245 -0.55 -25.80 -3.25
N ILE A 246 0.22 -25.72 -2.15
CA ILE A 246 1.56 -26.28 -2.09
C ILE A 246 1.54 -27.58 -1.29
N GLY A 247 1.96 -28.66 -1.94
CA GLY A 247 2.01 -30.02 -1.39
C GLY A 247 3.40 -30.65 -1.47
N LYS A 248 3.46 -31.95 -1.11
CA LYS A 248 4.67 -32.78 -1.19
C LYS A 248 4.61 -33.81 -2.31
N THR A 249 3.53 -33.84 -3.07
CA THR A 249 3.34 -34.77 -4.19
C THR A 249 3.43 -33.97 -5.49
N GLN A 250 4.25 -34.46 -6.41
CA GLN A 250 4.45 -33.83 -7.70
C GLN A 250 3.20 -33.97 -8.57
N TYR A 251 2.69 -32.82 -9.05
CA TYR A 251 1.57 -32.75 -9.99
C TYR A 251 2.06 -32.48 -11.42
N TYR A 252 2.82 -31.41 -11.64
CA TYR A 252 3.38 -31.05 -12.94
C TYR A 252 4.60 -31.91 -13.27
N LYS A 253 4.72 -32.36 -14.53
CA LYS A 253 5.80 -33.25 -14.98
C LYS A 253 6.25 -32.91 -16.39
N GLY A 254 7.48 -33.30 -16.71
CA GLY A 254 8.04 -33.14 -18.06
C GLY A 254 8.19 -31.66 -18.44
N LEU A 255 7.61 -31.27 -19.56
CA LEU A 255 7.69 -29.88 -20.05
C LEU A 255 6.92 -28.86 -19.21
N GLU A 256 5.99 -29.32 -18.38
CA GLU A 256 5.22 -28.45 -17.50
C GLU A 256 5.92 -28.23 -16.14
N GLU A 257 6.95 -29.00 -15.84
CA GLU A 257 7.72 -28.85 -14.61
C GLU A 257 8.74 -27.72 -14.73
N ILE A 258 8.66 -26.77 -13.80
CA ILE A 258 9.61 -25.65 -13.67
C ILE A 258 10.20 -25.69 -12.28
N GLU A 259 11.50 -26.03 -12.22
CA GLU A 259 12.23 -26.26 -10.99
C GLU A 259 12.99 -25.00 -10.54
N ALA A 260 13.14 -24.85 -9.24
CA ALA A 260 14.08 -23.92 -8.63
C ALA A 260 14.67 -24.53 -7.34
N VAL A 261 15.79 -23.98 -6.89
CA VAL A 261 16.44 -24.36 -5.64
C VAL A 261 16.30 -23.20 -4.64
N TYR A 262 15.90 -23.54 -3.43
CA TYR A 262 15.93 -22.66 -2.27
C TYR A 262 16.95 -23.18 -1.25
N ASP A 263 18.08 -22.48 -1.15
CA ASP A 263 19.17 -22.82 -0.23
C ASP A 263 19.03 -22.02 1.07
N TYR A 264 18.87 -22.76 2.19
CA TYR A 264 18.88 -22.18 3.53
C TYR A 264 19.69 -23.07 4.46
N SER A 265 21.02 -23.00 4.33
CA SER A 265 22.00 -23.90 4.95
C SER A 265 21.92 -23.98 6.50
N GLY A 266 21.31 -23.02 7.17
CA GLY A 266 21.11 -23.01 8.62
C GLY A 266 19.80 -23.63 9.11
N ALA A 267 18.84 -23.89 8.21
CA ALA A 267 17.49 -24.29 8.60
C ALA A 267 17.42 -25.78 8.97
N ASP A 268 16.70 -26.10 10.06
CA ASP A 268 16.16 -27.41 10.31
C ASP A 268 14.99 -27.73 9.36
N LYS A 269 14.42 -28.91 9.48
CA LYS A 269 13.41 -29.40 8.54
C LYS A 269 12.11 -28.61 8.60
N GLU A 270 11.64 -28.26 9.81
CA GLU A 270 10.41 -27.51 10.04
C GLU A 270 10.53 -26.10 9.48
N LYS A 271 11.61 -25.41 9.80
CA LYS A 271 11.86 -24.05 9.31
C LYS A 271 12.07 -24.01 7.80
N LEU A 272 12.78 -25.00 7.26
CA LEU A 272 13.02 -25.13 5.83
C LEU A 272 11.70 -25.33 5.06
N GLU A 273 10.77 -26.13 5.60
CA GLU A 273 9.46 -26.33 4.99
C GLU A 273 8.60 -25.06 5.05
N GLU A 274 8.55 -24.38 6.19
CA GLU A 274 7.80 -23.14 6.37
C GLU A 274 8.27 -22.06 5.38
N ASP A 275 9.58 -21.79 5.37
CA ASP A 275 10.14 -20.74 4.53
C ASP A 275 10.16 -21.14 3.04
N GLY A 276 10.33 -22.43 2.75
CA GLY A 276 10.20 -22.98 1.40
C GLY A 276 8.80 -22.81 0.82
N ARG A 277 7.75 -22.99 1.64
CA ARG A 277 6.37 -22.73 1.21
C ARG A 277 6.13 -21.26 0.90
N LYS A 278 6.63 -20.35 1.75
CA LYS A 278 6.58 -18.91 1.48
C LYS A 278 7.29 -18.57 0.18
N LYS A 279 8.50 -19.13 0.00
CA LYS A 279 9.29 -18.88 -1.21
C LYS A 279 8.63 -19.42 -2.47
N LEU A 280 8.06 -20.61 -2.42
CA LEU A 280 7.35 -21.18 -3.57
C LEU A 280 6.09 -20.38 -3.91
N LYS A 281 5.38 -19.87 -2.90
CA LYS A 281 4.22 -18.98 -3.11
C LYS A 281 4.59 -17.68 -3.85
N GLU A 282 5.79 -17.13 -3.62
CA GLU A 282 6.30 -15.97 -4.34
C GLU A 282 6.69 -16.29 -5.80
N LEU A 283 7.16 -17.51 -6.04
CA LEU A 283 7.73 -17.93 -7.33
C LEU A 283 6.72 -18.61 -8.26
N GLN A 284 5.60 -19.08 -7.73
CA GLN A 284 4.59 -19.82 -8.52
C GLN A 284 3.89 -18.94 -9.57
N ASN A 285 3.08 -19.56 -10.41
CA ASN A 285 2.21 -18.87 -11.34
C ASN A 285 1.38 -17.81 -10.62
N TYR A 286 1.22 -16.67 -11.25
CA TYR A 286 0.37 -15.61 -10.72
C TYR A 286 -0.48 -14.98 -11.83
N LYS A 287 -1.64 -14.52 -11.45
CA LYS A 287 -2.48 -13.66 -12.26
C LYS A 287 -2.53 -12.28 -11.59
N LYS A 288 -2.03 -11.27 -12.28
CA LYS A 288 -2.05 -9.88 -11.80
C LYS A 288 -3.00 -9.09 -12.68
N CYS A 289 -3.93 -8.40 -12.07
CA CYS A 289 -4.78 -7.44 -12.73
C CYS A 289 -4.39 -6.04 -12.26
N THR A 290 -4.13 -5.15 -13.19
CA THR A 290 -4.00 -3.71 -12.95
C THR A 290 -5.08 -2.99 -13.70
N MET A 291 -5.64 -1.95 -13.10
CA MET A 291 -6.74 -1.21 -13.68
C MET A 291 -6.40 0.28 -13.58
N THR A 292 -6.44 0.98 -14.71
CA THR A 292 -6.42 2.44 -14.76
C THR A 292 -7.84 2.91 -15.00
N VAL A 293 -8.31 3.82 -14.19
CA VAL A 293 -9.69 4.31 -14.24
C VAL A 293 -9.64 5.81 -14.50
N ASP A 294 -10.17 6.24 -15.64
CA ASP A 294 -10.06 7.64 -16.04
C ASP A 294 -11.11 8.54 -15.35
N ASP A 295 -12.24 8.00 -14.89
CA ASP A 295 -13.39 8.78 -14.48
C ASP A 295 -13.81 8.67 -13.00
N ILE A 296 -13.21 7.77 -12.22
CA ILE A 296 -13.62 7.53 -10.82
C ILE A 296 -12.43 7.61 -9.88
N ASP A 297 -12.58 8.44 -8.84
CA ASP A 297 -11.64 8.48 -7.73
C ASP A 297 -11.94 7.31 -6.77
N LEU A 298 -11.07 6.32 -6.79
CA LEU A 298 -11.16 5.12 -5.97
C LEU A 298 -10.25 5.22 -4.74
N GLU A 299 -10.70 4.58 -3.68
CA GLU A 299 -9.93 4.49 -2.45
C GLU A 299 -9.49 3.05 -2.18
N LEU A 300 -8.42 2.88 -1.40
CA LEU A 300 -7.99 1.54 -0.99
C LEU A 300 -9.12 0.79 -0.27
N GLY A 301 -9.37 -0.45 -0.68
CA GLY A 301 -10.44 -1.28 -0.15
C GLY A 301 -11.75 -1.19 -0.94
N ASP A 302 -11.97 -0.16 -1.76
CA ASP A 302 -13.16 -0.08 -2.61
C ASP A 302 -13.19 -1.25 -3.60
N ILE A 303 -14.38 -1.83 -3.81
CA ILE A 303 -14.55 -3.01 -4.67
C ILE A 303 -14.93 -2.55 -6.07
N VAL A 304 -14.19 -3.01 -7.04
CA VAL A 304 -14.42 -2.71 -8.46
C VAL A 304 -14.58 -4.00 -9.26
N SER A 305 -15.26 -3.91 -10.40
CA SER A 305 -15.28 -4.99 -11.39
C SER A 305 -14.69 -4.53 -12.71
N GLY A 306 -14.04 -5.44 -13.39
CA GLY A 306 -13.51 -5.21 -14.73
C GLY A 306 -13.60 -6.48 -15.55
N TYR A 307 -13.74 -6.33 -16.87
CA TYR A 307 -13.78 -7.43 -17.81
C TYR A 307 -12.73 -7.25 -18.90
N ASP A 308 -11.87 -8.23 -19.06
CA ASP A 308 -10.93 -8.30 -20.17
C ASP A 308 -11.44 -9.28 -21.24
N ALA A 309 -11.88 -8.74 -22.38
CA ALA A 309 -12.43 -9.53 -23.48
C ALA A 309 -11.38 -10.42 -24.18
N ILE A 310 -10.08 -10.11 -24.07
CA ILE A 310 -9.01 -10.89 -24.72
C ILE A 310 -8.77 -12.19 -23.96
N THR A 311 -8.77 -12.13 -22.66
CA THR A 311 -8.54 -13.30 -21.78
C THR A 311 -9.83 -13.90 -21.26
N ASP A 312 -11.01 -13.35 -21.65
CA ASP A 312 -12.34 -13.73 -21.13
C ASP A 312 -12.34 -13.79 -19.59
N THR A 313 -11.80 -12.72 -18.97
CA THR A 313 -11.60 -12.67 -17.53
C THR A 313 -12.43 -11.57 -16.91
N GLN A 314 -13.39 -11.95 -16.05
CA GLN A 314 -14.06 -11.02 -15.15
C GLN A 314 -13.34 -10.96 -13.82
N VAL A 315 -13.09 -9.76 -13.32
CA VAL A 315 -12.40 -9.50 -12.04
C VAL A 315 -13.30 -8.64 -11.17
N ILE A 316 -13.63 -9.13 -9.97
CA ILE A 316 -14.31 -8.36 -8.93
C ILE A 316 -13.39 -8.39 -7.71
N LYS A 317 -12.69 -7.30 -7.45
CA LYS A 317 -11.62 -7.28 -6.44
C LYS A 317 -11.52 -5.91 -5.76
N PRO A 318 -11.04 -5.88 -4.51
CA PRO A 318 -10.72 -4.62 -3.85
C PRO A 318 -9.48 -3.96 -4.47
N VAL A 319 -9.50 -2.64 -4.49
CA VAL A 319 -8.34 -1.80 -4.79
C VAL A 319 -7.34 -1.93 -3.63
N ILE A 320 -6.11 -2.31 -3.94
CA ILE A 320 -5.05 -2.50 -2.93
C ILE A 320 -3.91 -1.48 -3.06
N GLN A 321 -3.82 -0.77 -4.16
CA GLN A 321 -2.79 0.21 -4.41
C GLN A 321 -3.31 1.30 -5.33
N LYS A 322 -2.90 2.53 -5.07
CA LYS A 322 -3.03 3.66 -5.98
C LYS A 322 -1.70 4.39 -6.11
N ILE A 323 -1.30 4.71 -7.34
CA ILE A 323 -0.05 5.39 -7.64
C ILE A 323 -0.39 6.70 -8.37
N LEU A 324 -0.13 7.82 -7.70
CA LEU A 324 -0.21 9.11 -8.35
C LEU A 324 1.13 9.40 -9.04
N LYS A 325 1.06 9.77 -10.32
CA LYS A 325 2.22 10.22 -11.10
C LYS A 325 1.98 11.64 -11.59
N MET A 326 2.96 12.50 -11.39
CA MET A 326 2.98 13.86 -11.92
C MET A 326 4.18 14.01 -12.86
N GLN A 327 3.92 14.30 -14.12
CA GLN A 327 4.96 14.50 -15.15
C GLN A 327 4.54 15.61 -16.10
N ASN A 328 5.42 16.59 -16.31
CA ASN A 328 5.18 17.74 -17.20
C ASN A 328 3.85 18.47 -16.90
N GLY A 329 3.50 18.60 -15.63
CA GLY A 329 2.25 19.22 -15.20
C GLY A 329 0.99 18.36 -15.36
N ASN A 330 1.10 17.15 -15.92
CA ASN A 330 0.00 16.20 -16.00
C ASN A 330 0.01 15.26 -14.81
N ILE A 331 -1.16 15.01 -14.24
CA ILE A 331 -1.35 14.06 -13.14
C ILE A 331 -2.17 12.88 -13.64
N THR A 332 -1.71 11.68 -13.34
CA THR A 332 -2.43 10.42 -13.56
C THR A 332 -2.45 9.61 -12.28
N ILE A 333 -3.48 8.80 -12.08
CA ILE A 333 -3.61 7.90 -10.95
C ILE A 333 -3.87 6.50 -11.48
N ASP A 334 -2.93 5.60 -11.21
CA ASP A 334 -3.04 4.19 -11.55
C ASP A 334 -3.53 3.40 -10.33
N TYR A 335 -4.47 2.49 -10.53
CA TYR A 335 -4.99 1.61 -9.48
C TYR A 335 -4.55 0.17 -9.71
N SER A 336 -4.21 -0.53 -8.64
CA SER A 336 -4.01 -1.98 -8.68
C SER A 336 -5.05 -2.67 -7.81
N VAL A 337 -5.58 -3.77 -8.31
CA VAL A 337 -6.53 -4.60 -7.57
C VAL A 337 -5.87 -5.88 -7.07
N LYS A 338 -6.45 -6.49 -6.06
CA LYS A 338 -5.95 -7.76 -5.51
C LYS A 338 -5.94 -8.82 -6.61
N GLY A 339 -4.79 -9.43 -6.87
CA GLY A 339 -4.68 -10.57 -7.79
C GLY A 339 -5.37 -11.81 -7.23
N ASP A 340 -5.63 -12.81 -8.09
CA ASP A 340 -6.00 -14.14 -7.63
C ASP A 340 -4.74 -14.80 -7.04
N GLU A 341 -4.83 -15.20 -5.76
CA GLU A 341 -3.79 -15.95 -5.06
C GLU A 341 -3.83 -17.44 -5.47
#